data_d2d1372755b7ee30cd3a3b1f04f7b854
#
_entry.id   d2d1372755b7ee30cd3a3b1f04f7b854
#
_cell.length_a   1.000
_cell.length_b   1.000
_cell.length_c   1.000
_cell.angle_alpha   90.00
_cell.angle_beta   90.00
_cell.angle_gamma   90.00
#
_symmetry.space_group_name_H-M   'P 1'
#
loop_
_entity.id
_entity.type
_entity.pdbx_description
1 polymer ?
#
loop_
_entity_poly.entity_id
_entity_poly.type
_entity_poly.pdbx_seq_one_letter_code
_entity_poly.pdbx_strand_id
1 'polypeptide(L)'
;MTDASRPELPDHLSIDPRSPHHVAAVFDHDIGIRFNGKERFDVEEYCVSEGWVKVPHGKALDRKGKPLLIKIKGTVEAYYR
;
A
#
# COMPACT_ATOMS: atom_id res chain seq x y z
N MET A 1 14.62 -21.47 4.97
CA MET A 1 13.28 -21.96 5.14
C MET A 1 12.28 -20.99 4.55
N THR A 2 11.43 -21.49 3.74
CA THR A 2 10.44 -20.61 3.13
C THR A 2 9.31 -20.31 4.09
N ASP A 3 8.74 -19.14 3.95
CA ASP A 3 7.56 -18.76 4.70
C ASP A 3 6.31 -19.16 3.95
N ALA A 4 6.12 -20.47 3.85
CA ALA A 4 5.00 -21.02 3.09
C ALA A 4 3.66 -20.56 3.64
N SER A 5 3.62 -20.10 4.90
CA SER A 5 2.40 -19.63 5.52
C SER A 5 2.04 -18.18 5.12
N ARG A 6 2.98 -17.47 4.50
CA ARG A 6 2.72 -16.09 4.09
C ARG A 6 2.35 -16.03 2.61
N PRO A 7 1.25 -15.36 2.27
CA PRO A 7 0.88 -15.22 0.87
C PRO A 7 1.87 -14.32 0.13
N GLU A 8 1.96 -14.52 -1.17
CA GLU A 8 2.77 -13.65 -1.99
C GLU A 8 2.14 -12.26 -2.03
N LEU A 9 2.99 -11.23 -1.89
CA LEU A 9 2.50 -9.86 -1.93
C LEU A 9 2.00 -9.52 -3.34
N PRO A 10 0.77 -9.00 -3.47
CA PRO A 10 0.23 -8.68 -4.78
C PRO A 10 0.92 -7.46 -5.38
N ASP A 11 0.86 -7.38 -6.71
CA ASP A 11 1.39 -6.23 -7.44
C ASP A 11 0.62 -4.96 -7.12
N HIS A 12 -0.69 -5.09 -6.91
CA HIS A 12 -1.57 -3.97 -6.58
C HIS A 12 -2.33 -4.32 -5.31
N LEU A 13 -2.18 -3.52 -4.27
CA LEU A 13 -2.78 -3.79 -2.96
C LEU A 13 -3.34 -2.52 -2.37
N SER A 14 -4.51 -2.62 -1.75
CA SER A 14 -5.15 -1.52 -1.04
C SER A 14 -5.47 -1.94 0.38
N ILE A 15 -5.33 -1.02 1.33
CA ILE A 15 -5.72 -1.26 2.72
C ILE A 15 -7.23 -1.14 2.91
N ASP A 16 -7.95 -0.56 1.96
CA ASP A 16 -9.40 -0.39 2.05
C ASP A 16 -10.08 -1.72 1.75
N PRO A 17 -10.78 -2.32 2.74
CA PRO A 17 -11.44 -3.61 2.51
C PRO A 17 -12.53 -3.58 1.46
N ARG A 18 -12.99 -2.40 1.07
CA ARG A 18 -13.98 -2.27 0.01
C ARG A 18 -13.37 -2.22 -1.39
N SER A 19 -12.05 -2.10 -1.47
CA SER A 19 -11.36 -2.08 -2.76
C SER A 19 -11.25 -3.49 -3.31
N PRO A 20 -11.41 -3.67 -4.65
CA PRO A 20 -11.16 -4.98 -5.26
C PRO A 20 -9.70 -5.42 -5.17
N HIS A 21 -8.80 -4.50 -4.81
CA HIS A 21 -7.38 -4.80 -4.66
C HIS A 21 -6.99 -5.10 -3.22
N HIS A 22 -7.97 -5.19 -2.32
CA HIS A 22 -7.69 -5.55 -0.92
C HIS A 22 -7.53 -7.06 -0.80
N VAL A 23 -6.45 -7.49 -0.16
CA VAL A 23 -6.19 -8.91 0.11
C VAL A 23 -6.01 -9.07 1.62
N ALA A 24 -7.06 -9.50 2.29
CA ALA A 24 -7.08 -9.54 3.75
C ALA A 24 -5.98 -10.43 4.33
N ALA A 25 -5.67 -11.56 3.68
CA ALA A 25 -4.67 -12.49 4.18
C ALA A 25 -3.27 -11.87 4.30
N VAL A 26 -2.97 -10.89 3.46
CA VAL A 26 -1.68 -10.20 3.49
C VAL A 26 -1.55 -9.36 4.76
N PHE A 27 -2.66 -8.79 5.22
CA PHE A 27 -2.66 -7.90 6.39
C PHE A 27 -2.62 -8.64 7.73
N ASP A 28 -2.62 -9.97 7.71
CA ASP A 28 -2.33 -10.76 8.91
C ASP A 28 -0.84 -10.68 9.27
N HIS A 29 -0.03 -10.10 8.42
CA HIS A 29 1.41 -9.95 8.60
C HIS A 29 1.80 -8.49 8.52
N ASP A 30 2.96 -8.15 9.07
CA ASP A 30 3.49 -6.80 8.93
C ASP A 30 4.05 -6.60 7.53
N ILE A 31 3.58 -5.56 6.86
CA ILE A 31 4.00 -5.24 5.50
C ILE A 31 4.75 -3.92 5.51
N GLY A 32 5.89 -3.89 4.84
CA GLY A 32 6.65 -2.68 4.63
C GLY A 32 6.54 -2.23 3.18
N ILE A 33 6.49 -0.93 2.98
CA ILE A 33 6.49 -0.32 1.64
C ILE A 33 7.68 0.62 1.55
N ARG A 34 8.49 0.41 0.55
CA ARG A 34 9.62 1.30 0.26
C ARG A 34 9.33 2.04 -1.04
N PHE A 35 9.40 3.35 -0.98
CA PHE A 35 9.14 4.21 -2.13
C PHE A 35 10.38 5.03 -2.43
N ASN A 36 10.93 4.86 -3.63
CA ASN A 36 12.17 5.50 -4.06
C ASN A 36 13.31 5.24 -3.07
N GLY A 37 13.38 4.02 -2.54
CA GLY A 37 14.43 3.62 -1.61
C GLY A 37 14.22 4.01 -0.16
N LYS A 38 13.10 4.65 0.16
CA LYS A 38 12.80 5.05 1.53
C LYS A 38 11.53 4.39 2.02
N GLU A 39 11.57 3.83 3.21
CA GLU A 39 10.40 3.21 3.80
C GLU A 39 9.35 4.26 4.15
N ARG A 40 8.10 3.98 3.80
CA ARG A 40 6.97 4.86 4.12
C ARG A 40 5.95 4.08 4.93
N PHE A 41 5.29 4.78 5.83
CA PHE A 41 4.29 4.19 6.71
C PHE A 41 2.89 4.74 6.43
N ASP A 42 2.77 5.65 5.49
CA ASP A 42 1.52 6.35 5.19
C ASP A 42 0.85 5.87 3.89
N VAL A 43 1.36 4.81 3.29
CA VAL A 43 0.84 4.30 2.02
C VAL A 43 -0.46 3.55 2.26
N GLU A 44 -1.52 3.95 1.56
CA GLU A 44 -2.82 3.28 1.67
C GLU A 44 -3.14 2.40 0.46
N GLU A 45 -2.46 2.61 -0.64
CA GLU A 45 -2.58 1.76 -1.82
C GLU A 45 -1.30 1.87 -2.61
N TYR A 46 -0.90 0.77 -3.27
CA TYR A 46 0.29 0.79 -4.11
C TYR A 46 0.07 -0.06 -5.35
N CYS A 47 0.86 0.21 -6.39
CA CYS A 47 0.96 -0.65 -7.55
C CYS A 47 2.42 -0.70 -7.97
N VAL A 48 3.03 -1.88 -7.87
CA VAL A 48 4.45 -2.04 -8.16
C VAL A 48 4.73 -1.94 -9.65
N SER A 49 3.90 -2.61 -10.46
CA SER A 49 4.13 -2.65 -11.90
C SER A 49 3.95 -1.28 -12.57
N GLU A 50 3.00 -0.48 -12.08
CA GLU A 50 2.79 0.86 -12.61
C GLU A 50 3.65 1.91 -11.91
N GLY A 51 4.20 1.54 -10.75
CA GLY A 51 5.12 2.42 -10.03
C GLY A 51 4.46 3.64 -9.41
N TRP A 52 3.47 3.41 -8.53
CA TRP A 52 2.85 4.50 -7.80
C TRP A 52 2.36 4.03 -6.42
N VAL A 53 2.18 5.00 -5.53
CA VAL A 53 1.55 4.79 -4.24
C VAL A 53 0.50 5.88 -4.02
N LYS A 54 -0.51 5.58 -3.21
CA LYS A 54 -1.48 6.57 -2.75
C LYS A 54 -1.26 6.83 -1.27
N VAL A 55 -1.15 8.10 -0.93
CA VAL A 55 -0.89 8.53 0.44
C VAL A 55 -1.82 9.69 0.79
N PRO A 56 -2.12 9.89 2.09
CA PRO A 56 -2.93 11.05 2.50
C PRO A 56 -2.20 12.34 2.18
N HIS A 57 -2.94 13.32 1.70
CA HIS A 57 -2.39 14.64 1.37
C HIS A 57 -2.58 15.58 2.55
N GLY A 58 -1.64 15.54 3.50
CA GLY A 58 -1.66 16.43 4.65
C GLY A 58 -2.97 16.36 5.40
N LYS A 59 -3.58 17.52 5.64
CA LYS A 59 -4.85 17.61 6.35
C LYS A 59 -6.04 17.79 5.42
N ALA A 60 -5.84 17.67 4.11
CA ALA A 60 -6.92 17.85 3.15
C ALA A 60 -7.93 16.71 3.28
N LEU A 61 -9.21 17.08 3.28
CA LEU A 61 -10.30 16.12 3.40
C LEU A 61 -11.21 16.25 2.18
N ASP A 62 -11.85 15.13 1.82
CA ASP A 62 -12.87 15.17 0.77
C ASP A 62 -14.21 15.67 1.36
N ARG A 63 -15.25 15.68 0.50
CA ARG A 63 -16.56 16.18 0.92
C ARG A 63 -17.18 15.40 2.06
N LYS A 64 -16.74 14.15 2.27
CA LYS A 64 -17.27 13.28 3.31
C LYS A 64 -16.42 13.30 4.55
N GLY A 65 -15.40 14.16 4.61
CA GLY A 65 -14.52 14.25 5.76
C GLY A 65 -13.44 13.19 5.82
N LYS A 66 -13.23 12.44 4.74
CA LYS A 66 -12.18 11.42 4.68
C LYS A 66 -10.90 12.04 4.16
N PRO A 67 -9.72 11.53 4.59
CA PRO A 67 -8.47 12.04 4.07
C PRO A 67 -8.41 11.94 2.54
N LEU A 68 -7.98 13.01 1.91
CA LEU A 68 -7.81 13.04 0.47
C LEU A 68 -6.50 12.34 0.14
N LEU A 69 -6.57 11.35 -0.76
CA LEU A 69 -5.40 10.60 -1.17
C LEU A 69 -4.84 11.17 -2.47
N ILE A 70 -3.51 11.22 -2.55
CA ILE A 70 -2.83 11.62 -3.78
C ILE A 70 -2.01 10.44 -4.29
N LYS A 71 -1.87 10.37 -5.61
CA LYS A 71 -1.06 9.34 -6.26
C LYS A 71 0.31 9.93 -6.57
N ILE A 72 1.36 9.27 -6.07
CA ILE A 72 2.73 9.68 -6.30
C ILE A 72 3.42 8.59 -7.11
N LYS A 73 4.08 8.96 -8.19
CA LYS A 73 4.78 7.99 -9.05
C LYS A 73 6.24 7.85 -8.64
N GLY A 74 6.74 6.62 -8.69
CA GLY A 74 8.12 6.31 -8.36
C GLY A 74 8.34 4.81 -8.29
N THR A 75 9.50 4.41 -7.76
CA THR A 75 9.82 3.00 -7.59
C THR A 75 9.19 2.49 -6.30
N VAL A 76 8.40 1.43 -6.41
CA VAL A 76 7.66 0.87 -5.28
C VAL A 76 8.19 -0.53 -4.98
N GLU A 77 8.48 -0.79 -3.72
CA GLU A 77 8.84 -2.12 -3.26
C GLU A 77 7.96 -2.48 -2.06
N ALA A 78 7.37 -3.67 -2.10
CA ALA A 78 6.58 -4.19 -0.99
C ALA A 78 7.28 -5.42 -0.45
N TYR A 79 7.28 -5.57 0.87
CA TYR A 79 7.97 -6.68 1.51
C TYR A 79 7.34 -6.98 2.87
N TYR A 80 7.57 -8.16 3.37
CA TYR A 80 7.19 -8.51 4.73
C TYR A 80 8.29 -8.07 5.69
N ARG A 81 7.89 -7.47 6.78
CA ARG A 81 8.83 -7.05 7.82
C ARG A 81 9.27 -8.20 8.70
#